data_2aef47a119938dbaf51f02da1b4dad1a
#
_entry.id   2aef47a119938dbaf51f02da1b4dad1a
#
_cell.length_a   1.000
_cell.length_b   1.000
_cell.length_c   1.000
_cell.angle_alpha   90.00
_cell.angle_beta   90.00
_cell.angle_gamma   90.00
#
_symmetry.space_group_name_H-M   'P 1'
#
loop_
_entity.id
_entity.type
_entity.pdbx_description
1 polymer ?
#
loop_
_entity_poly.entity_id
_entity_poly.type
_entity_poly.pdbx_seq_one_letter_code
_entity_poly.pdbx_strand_id
1 'polypeptide(L)'
;MATSAAVPRQRGQAEPGPGRQRRRAHLHPGAWWLWSLGLGTAATRTTNPLLLALLIAAAGYVVATHRSAAPWARSYTAFAGLAAAVLLIRLAFTVVLGSPIPGTHVLLTLPEVPLPHWAQGIRLGGEVTAEALLFSGYNGLQLAALLICVGAANALASPARLLKSLPGALYEIGVAVVVALTFAPHLIADVQRLRAARRLRGRPDRGVRGLLQVGLPVLEGALERSVALAAAMDARGYGRTAAVPARVRRTTTALTLGGLLGVCAGTYGLLTAEGGTYGLPVLVAGVVAALAGLRLGGRRTPRTRYRPEPWGVHAWLVAGSGAAVAALLALASVRDPQALRPGVVPLVAPTLPLWPAAAVLLATLPAFIVPKEPS
;
A
#
# COMPACT_ATOMS: atom_id res chain seq x y z
N MET A 1 -62.71 -35.26 -35.44
CA MET A 1 -62.83 -33.84 -35.07
C MET A 1 -61.94 -33.57 -33.91
N ALA A 2 -60.74 -33.07 -34.16
CA ALA A 2 -59.75 -32.69 -33.12
C ALA A 2 -59.52 -31.19 -33.27
N THR A 3 -59.97 -30.43 -32.28
CA THR A 3 -59.90 -28.97 -32.21
C THR A 3 -58.47 -28.63 -31.70
N SER A 4 -57.64 -28.09 -32.59
CA SER A 4 -56.32 -27.53 -32.27
C SER A 4 -56.48 -26.22 -31.53
N ALA A 5 -56.16 -26.20 -30.24
CA ALA A 5 -56.09 -24.99 -29.43
C ALA A 5 -54.83 -24.20 -29.77
N ALA A 6 -54.98 -23.06 -30.39
CA ALA A 6 -53.87 -22.12 -30.68
C ALA A 6 -53.32 -21.53 -29.37
N VAL A 7 -52.05 -21.78 -29.07
CA VAL A 7 -51.30 -21.13 -28.00
C VAL A 7 -51.06 -19.66 -28.37
N PRO A 8 -51.44 -18.68 -27.54
CA PRO A 8 -51.20 -17.27 -27.84
C PRO A 8 -49.67 -16.99 -27.81
N ARG A 9 -49.13 -16.53 -28.93
CA ARG A 9 -47.75 -15.99 -29.02
C ARG A 9 -47.66 -14.80 -28.08
N GLN A 10 -46.94 -14.98 -26.99
CA GLN A 10 -46.46 -13.85 -26.17
C GLN A 10 -45.69 -12.90 -27.07
N ARG A 11 -46.24 -11.70 -27.25
CA ARG A 11 -45.54 -10.57 -27.87
C ARG A 11 -44.23 -10.39 -27.14
N GLY A 12 -43.13 -10.53 -27.88
CA GLY A 12 -41.80 -10.29 -27.37
C GLY A 12 -41.71 -8.92 -26.71
N GLN A 13 -41.57 -8.94 -25.42
CA GLN A 13 -40.93 -7.82 -24.75
C GLN A 13 -39.53 -7.75 -25.38
N ALA A 14 -39.34 -6.75 -26.24
CA ALA A 14 -38.01 -6.39 -26.73
C ALA A 14 -37.14 -6.21 -25.47
N GLU A 15 -36.29 -7.19 -25.20
CA GLU A 15 -35.21 -6.99 -24.23
C GLU A 15 -34.53 -5.69 -24.64
N PRO A 16 -34.38 -4.73 -23.71
CA PRO A 16 -33.58 -3.56 -24.00
C PRO A 16 -32.22 -4.08 -24.42
N GLY A 17 -31.90 -3.92 -25.72
CA GLY A 17 -30.62 -4.33 -26.30
C GLY A 17 -29.52 -3.91 -25.36
N PRO A 18 -28.37 -4.61 -25.34
CA PRO A 18 -27.29 -4.31 -24.40
C PRO A 18 -26.88 -2.86 -24.56
N GLY A 19 -27.72 -2.01 -23.94
CA GLY A 19 -27.54 -0.58 -23.89
C GLY A 19 -26.10 -0.41 -23.47
N ARG A 20 -25.31 0.32 -24.23
CA ARG A 20 -23.98 0.81 -23.95
C ARG A 20 -23.84 0.91 -22.43
N GLN A 21 -23.44 -0.19 -21.78
CA GLN A 21 -22.96 -0.13 -20.42
C GLN A 21 -21.85 0.88 -20.52
N ARG A 22 -22.14 2.13 -20.10
CA ARG A 22 -21.16 3.19 -20.00
C ARG A 22 -19.94 2.51 -19.43
N ARG A 23 -18.88 2.39 -20.22
CA ARG A 23 -17.62 1.79 -19.82
C ARG A 23 -17.27 2.44 -18.49
N ARG A 24 -17.51 1.72 -17.41
CA ARG A 24 -17.12 2.18 -16.09
C ARG A 24 -15.62 2.37 -16.18
N ALA A 25 -15.19 3.60 -16.26
CA ALA A 25 -13.77 3.95 -16.32
C ALA A 25 -13.18 3.73 -14.93
N HIS A 26 -12.96 2.44 -14.59
CA HIS A 26 -12.23 2.11 -13.39
C HIS A 26 -10.86 2.73 -13.49
N LEU A 27 -10.51 3.56 -12.52
CA LEU A 27 -9.20 4.18 -12.47
C LEU A 27 -8.10 3.12 -12.40
N HIS A 28 -6.98 3.34 -13.08
CA HIS A 28 -5.85 2.42 -13.02
C HIS A 28 -5.33 2.34 -11.58
N PRO A 29 -5.19 1.15 -10.98
CA PRO A 29 -4.82 1.00 -9.56
C PRO A 29 -3.47 1.63 -9.22
N GLY A 30 -2.55 1.68 -10.18
CA GLY A 30 -1.26 2.36 -10.02
C GLY A 30 -1.38 3.87 -9.77
N ALA A 31 -2.47 4.52 -10.22
CA ALA A 31 -2.67 5.95 -9.96
C ALA A 31 -2.91 6.23 -8.48
N TRP A 32 -3.66 5.37 -7.79
CA TRP A 32 -3.88 5.45 -6.35
C TRP A 32 -2.59 5.24 -5.55
N TRP A 33 -1.76 4.31 -5.99
CA TRP A 33 -0.45 4.09 -5.37
C TRP A 33 0.49 5.27 -5.56
N LEU A 34 0.58 5.84 -6.78
CA LEU A 34 1.41 7.02 -7.02
C LEU A 34 0.93 8.24 -6.23
N TRP A 35 -0.39 8.45 -6.16
CA TRP A 35 -0.97 9.50 -5.34
C TRP A 35 -0.61 9.33 -3.87
N SER A 36 -0.80 8.14 -3.32
CA SER A 36 -0.50 7.84 -1.93
C SER A 36 0.99 7.91 -1.59
N LEU A 37 1.87 7.44 -2.49
CA LEU A 37 3.31 7.60 -2.35
C LEU A 37 3.72 9.07 -2.36
N GLY A 38 3.07 9.88 -3.20
CA GLY A 38 3.25 11.33 -3.19
C GLY A 38 2.90 11.94 -1.83
N LEU A 39 1.74 11.59 -1.26
CA LEU A 39 1.34 12.02 0.08
C LEU A 39 2.30 11.52 1.17
N GLY A 40 2.73 10.26 1.10
CA GLY A 40 3.73 9.72 2.01
C GLY A 40 5.06 10.49 1.94
N THR A 41 5.52 10.78 0.73
CA THR A 41 6.72 11.62 0.53
C THR A 41 6.53 13.02 1.11
N ALA A 42 5.36 13.63 0.93
CA ALA A 42 5.01 14.90 1.53
C ALA A 42 5.05 14.85 3.07
N ALA A 43 4.48 13.78 3.66
CA ALA A 43 4.49 13.56 5.10
C ALA A 43 5.91 13.45 5.68
N THR A 44 6.88 12.86 4.96
CA THR A 44 8.27 12.79 5.42
C THR A 44 8.98 14.14 5.45
N ARG A 45 8.46 15.16 4.75
CA ARG A 45 9.08 16.50 4.68
C ARG A 45 8.67 17.43 5.82
N THR A 46 7.64 17.08 6.59
CA THR A 46 7.12 17.92 7.66
C THR A 46 6.93 17.16 8.95
N THR A 47 7.19 17.80 10.07
CA THR A 47 6.78 17.38 11.42
C THR A 47 5.73 18.33 12.01
N ASN A 48 5.25 19.30 11.23
CA ASN A 48 4.21 20.22 11.69
C ASN A 48 2.88 19.46 11.88
N PRO A 49 2.35 19.38 13.11
CA PRO A 49 1.17 18.58 13.41
C PRO A 49 -0.08 19.04 12.66
N LEU A 50 -0.20 20.33 12.37
CA LEU A 50 -1.35 20.89 11.64
C LEU A 50 -1.34 20.44 10.17
N LEU A 51 -0.17 20.45 9.52
CA LEU A 51 -0.02 19.96 8.15
C LEU A 51 -0.22 18.44 8.06
N LEU A 52 0.29 17.69 9.04
CA LEU A 52 0.11 16.24 9.10
C LEU A 52 -1.36 15.89 9.34
N ALA A 53 -2.05 16.60 10.24
CA ALA A 53 -3.49 16.41 10.45
C ALA A 53 -4.29 16.72 9.18
N LEU A 54 -3.95 17.80 8.46
CA LEU A 54 -4.58 18.15 7.19
C LEU A 54 -4.34 17.08 6.12
N LEU A 55 -3.12 16.50 6.06
CA LEU A 55 -2.77 15.41 5.16
C LEU A 55 -3.57 14.13 5.46
N ILE A 56 -3.69 13.78 6.75
CA ILE A 56 -4.51 12.66 7.22
C ILE A 56 -5.99 12.90 6.87
N ALA A 57 -6.50 14.10 7.11
CA ALA A 57 -7.87 14.48 6.79
C ALA A 57 -8.14 14.40 5.28
N ALA A 58 -7.23 14.91 4.45
CA ALA A 58 -7.32 14.84 2.99
C ALA A 58 -7.33 13.38 2.49
N ALA A 59 -6.42 12.54 2.99
CA ALA A 59 -6.38 11.12 2.65
C ALA A 59 -7.66 10.41 3.09
N GLY A 60 -8.13 10.66 4.32
CA GLY A 60 -9.38 10.12 4.84
C GLY A 60 -10.61 10.54 4.04
N TYR A 61 -10.67 11.79 3.63
CA TYR A 61 -11.76 12.31 2.79
C TYR A 61 -11.84 11.61 1.44
N VAL A 62 -10.70 11.45 0.74
CA VAL A 62 -10.65 10.73 -0.54
C VAL A 62 -11.04 9.26 -0.36
N VAL A 63 -10.59 8.60 0.71
CA VAL A 63 -11.00 7.24 1.02
C VAL A 63 -12.50 7.16 1.31
N ALA A 64 -13.05 8.07 2.10
CA ALA A 64 -14.47 8.09 2.45
C ALA A 64 -15.37 8.27 1.21
N THR A 65 -14.92 9.05 0.21
CA THR A 65 -15.69 9.31 -1.02
C THR A 65 -15.61 8.19 -2.05
N HIS A 66 -14.53 7.41 -2.08
CA HIS A 66 -14.25 6.39 -3.13
C HIS A 66 -14.10 4.97 -2.60
N ARG A 67 -14.29 4.77 -1.29
CA ARG A 67 -14.20 3.44 -0.68
C ARG A 67 -15.28 2.52 -1.26
N SER A 68 -14.87 1.41 -1.85
CA SER A 68 -15.78 0.35 -2.28
C SER A 68 -16.27 -0.50 -1.11
N ALA A 69 -17.40 -1.21 -1.27
CA ALA A 69 -17.88 -2.18 -0.28
C ALA A 69 -17.04 -3.47 -0.20
N ALA A 70 -15.93 -3.54 -0.92
CA ALA A 70 -15.07 -4.72 -1.01
C ALA A 70 -14.33 -5.02 0.31
N PRO A 71 -14.00 -6.30 0.58
CA PRO A 71 -13.32 -6.70 1.82
C PRO A 71 -12.00 -5.98 2.10
N TRP A 72 -11.23 -5.66 1.05
CA TRP A 72 -9.96 -4.93 1.19
C TRP A 72 -10.12 -3.47 1.62
N ALA A 73 -11.29 -2.86 1.38
CA ALA A 73 -11.55 -1.49 1.82
C ALA A 73 -11.62 -1.36 3.35
N ARG A 74 -11.82 -2.47 4.07
CA ARG A 74 -11.73 -2.52 5.54
C ARG A 74 -10.30 -2.39 6.03
N SER A 75 -9.30 -2.59 5.17
CA SER A 75 -7.89 -2.43 5.55
C SER A 75 -7.58 -1.01 6.04
N TYR A 76 -8.28 0.02 5.52
CA TYR A 76 -8.08 1.40 5.97
C TYR A 76 -8.30 1.57 7.48
N THR A 77 -9.35 0.97 8.03
CA THR A 77 -9.62 1.03 9.48
C THR A 77 -8.56 0.29 10.31
N ALA A 78 -8.01 -0.80 9.77
CA ALA A 78 -6.90 -1.50 10.39
C ALA A 78 -5.61 -0.65 10.38
N PHE A 79 -5.30 0.02 9.27
CA PHE A 79 -4.17 0.95 9.19
C PHE A 79 -4.35 2.17 10.08
N ALA A 80 -5.58 2.71 10.19
CA ALA A 80 -5.88 3.81 11.12
C ALA A 80 -5.71 3.37 12.59
N GLY A 81 -6.17 2.16 12.92
CA GLY A 81 -5.94 1.57 14.25
C GLY A 81 -4.45 1.35 14.54
N LEU A 82 -3.70 0.86 13.55
CA LEU A 82 -2.24 0.70 13.66
C LEU A 82 -1.54 2.06 13.83
N ALA A 83 -1.95 3.08 13.08
CA ALA A 83 -1.42 4.44 13.19
C ALA A 83 -1.65 5.02 14.59
N ALA A 84 -2.86 4.85 15.15
CA ALA A 84 -3.17 5.25 16.52
C ALA A 84 -2.35 4.46 17.54
N ALA A 85 -2.21 3.14 17.36
CA ALA A 85 -1.39 2.31 18.24
C ALA A 85 0.08 2.72 18.23
N VAL A 86 0.66 3.00 17.06
CA VAL A 86 2.05 3.48 16.92
C VAL A 86 2.24 4.81 17.64
N LEU A 87 1.29 5.74 17.48
CA LEU A 87 1.34 7.04 18.18
C LEU A 87 1.29 6.84 19.71
N LEU A 88 0.35 6.01 20.19
CA LEU A 88 0.21 5.73 21.62
C LEU A 88 1.44 5.03 22.19
N ILE A 89 1.94 4.02 21.50
CA ILE A 89 3.16 3.29 21.92
C ILE A 89 4.32 4.26 22.02
N ARG A 90 4.50 5.14 21.03
CA ARG A 90 5.59 6.11 21.02
C ARG A 90 5.50 7.10 22.20
N LEU A 91 4.31 7.60 22.49
CA LEU A 91 4.09 8.45 23.66
C LEU A 91 4.35 7.68 24.96
N ALA A 92 3.85 6.43 25.07
CA ALA A 92 4.09 5.60 26.24
C ALA A 92 5.59 5.32 26.46
N PHE A 93 6.34 5.04 25.39
CA PHE A 93 7.80 4.88 25.48
C PHE A 93 8.50 6.14 25.95
N THR A 94 8.07 7.33 25.49
CA THR A 94 8.63 8.60 25.93
C THR A 94 8.37 8.84 27.42
N VAL A 95 7.21 8.44 27.92
CA VAL A 95 6.91 8.55 29.36
C VAL A 95 7.75 7.56 30.19
N VAL A 96 7.91 6.31 29.73
CA VAL A 96 8.59 5.24 30.49
C VAL A 96 10.10 5.35 30.44
N LEU A 97 10.67 5.66 29.25
CA LEU A 97 12.12 5.69 29.04
C LEU A 97 12.72 7.08 29.27
N GLY A 98 11.89 8.09 29.53
CA GLY A 98 12.32 9.47 29.55
C GLY A 98 12.68 9.99 28.14
N SER A 99 13.02 11.25 28.03
CA SER A 99 13.44 11.85 26.76
C SER A 99 14.92 12.23 26.78
N PRO A 100 15.63 12.02 25.68
CA PRO A 100 17.00 12.54 25.53
C PRO A 100 17.02 14.07 25.29
N ILE A 101 15.85 14.71 25.13
CA ILE A 101 15.75 16.15 24.87
C ILE A 101 15.55 16.87 26.19
N PRO A 102 16.47 17.76 26.56
CA PRO A 102 16.31 18.61 27.73
C PRO A 102 15.13 19.54 27.52
N GLY A 103 14.22 19.60 28.49
CA GLY A 103 13.06 20.51 28.48
C GLY A 103 13.02 21.34 29.72
N THR A 104 12.33 22.47 29.65
CA THR A 104 12.17 23.39 30.78
C THR A 104 10.85 23.17 31.56
N HIS A 105 9.87 22.53 30.93
CA HIS A 105 8.55 22.26 31.49
C HIS A 105 8.42 20.81 31.93
N VAL A 106 8.79 20.51 33.17
CA VAL A 106 8.64 19.16 33.72
C VAL A 106 7.17 18.93 34.10
N LEU A 107 6.56 17.91 33.48
CA LEU A 107 5.17 17.50 33.75
C LEU A 107 5.10 16.42 34.83
N LEU A 108 6.02 15.48 34.83
CA LEU A 108 6.05 14.34 35.73
C LEU A 108 7.49 13.91 35.97
N THR A 109 7.83 13.63 37.23
CA THR A 109 9.11 13.02 37.61
C THR A 109 8.87 11.58 38.02
N LEU A 110 9.40 10.65 37.24
CA LEU A 110 9.36 9.22 37.56
C LEU A 110 10.63 8.82 38.30
N PRO A 111 10.56 7.92 39.29
CA PRO A 111 11.77 7.41 39.97
C PRO A 111 12.68 6.73 38.94
N GLU A 112 13.96 7.10 38.96
CA GLU A 112 14.96 6.46 38.13
C GLU A 112 15.29 5.09 38.65
N VAL A 113 15.17 4.06 37.80
CA VAL A 113 15.54 2.69 38.14
C VAL A 113 16.95 2.45 37.63
N PRO A 114 17.93 2.21 38.52
CA PRO A 114 19.30 1.91 38.09
C PRO A 114 19.33 0.56 37.38
N LEU A 115 19.68 0.59 36.08
CA LEU A 115 19.78 -0.63 35.27
C LEU A 115 21.20 -1.24 35.37
N PRO A 116 21.33 -2.57 35.25
CA PRO A 116 22.62 -3.26 35.22
C PRO A 116 23.53 -2.75 34.11
N HIS A 117 24.86 -2.91 34.28
CA HIS A 117 25.88 -2.43 33.34
C HIS A 117 25.71 -2.90 31.88
N TRP A 118 25.04 -4.04 31.63
CA TRP A 118 24.76 -4.54 30.29
C TRP A 118 23.65 -3.74 29.53
N ALA A 119 22.87 -2.96 30.24
CA ALA A 119 21.82 -2.11 29.69
C ALA A 119 22.21 -0.62 29.70
N GLN A 120 23.52 -0.30 29.70
CA GLN A 120 24.00 1.08 29.66
C GLN A 120 23.48 1.80 28.41
N GLY A 121 22.85 2.97 28.64
CA GLY A 121 22.23 3.78 27.58
C GLY A 121 20.71 3.79 27.62
N ILE A 122 20.05 2.87 28.33
CA ILE A 122 18.62 2.90 28.56
C ILE A 122 18.37 3.50 29.96
N ARG A 123 17.61 4.58 30.02
CA ARG A 123 17.15 5.17 31.30
C ARG A 123 15.67 4.80 31.46
N LEU A 124 15.32 4.19 32.60
CA LEU A 124 13.93 3.96 32.99
C LEU A 124 13.55 4.99 34.03
N GLY A 125 12.54 5.81 33.71
CA GLY A 125 12.15 6.92 34.57
C GLY A 125 12.90 8.20 34.26
N GLY A 126 12.89 9.14 35.19
CA GLY A 126 13.44 10.48 35.02
C GLY A 126 12.36 11.54 34.78
N GLU A 127 12.79 12.72 34.37
CA GLU A 127 11.87 13.85 34.13
C GLU A 127 11.20 13.72 32.78
N VAL A 128 9.86 13.66 32.78
CA VAL A 128 9.04 13.72 31.57
C VAL A 128 8.68 15.17 31.31
N THR A 129 9.25 15.75 30.25
CA THR A 129 9.02 17.15 29.90
C THR A 129 7.94 17.29 28.83
N ALA A 130 7.25 18.43 28.79
CA ALA A 130 6.25 18.74 27.77
C ALA A 130 6.88 18.76 26.37
N GLU A 131 8.09 19.28 26.26
CA GLU A 131 8.89 19.34 25.04
C GLU A 131 9.14 17.93 24.48
N ALA A 132 9.47 16.99 25.35
CA ALA A 132 9.70 15.60 25.00
C ALA A 132 8.45 14.91 24.46
N LEU A 133 7.31 15.11 25.13
CA LEU A 133 6.04 14.55 24.68
C LEU A 133 5.60 15.14 23.34
N LEU A 134 5.73 16.46 23.15
CA LEU A 134 5.40 17.10 21.89
C LEU A 134 6.31 16.63 20.75
N PHE A 135 7.61 16.53 21.00
CA PHE A 135 8.54 15.99 20.00
C PHE A 135 8.19 14.56 19.58
N SER A 136 7.93 13.69 20.55
CA SER A 136 7.48 12.32 20.30
C SER A 136 6.14 12.28 19.60
N GLY A 137 5.21 13.14 20.00
CA GLY A 137 3.89 13.28 19.37
C GLY A 137 3.99 13.69 17.91
N TYR A 138 4.81 14.69 17.57
CA TYR A 138 5.01 15.15 16.19
C TYR A 138 5.62 14.07 15.31
N ASN A 139 6.66 13.40 15.79
CA ASN A 139 7.26 12.28 15.07
C ASN A 139 6.33 11.07 15.00
N GLY A 140 5.55 10.80 16.07
CA GLY A 140 4.52 9.75 16.07
C GLY A 140 3.41 10.03 15.07
N LEU A 141 2.95 11.27 14.99
CA LEU A 141 1.94 11.71 14.02
C LEU A 141 2.47 11.63 12.57
N GLN A 142 3.76 11.87 12.35
CA GLN A 142 4.38 11.69 11.05
C GLN A 142 4.34 10.21 10.61
N LEU A 143 4.69 9.28 11.49
CA LEU A 143 4.57 7.85 11.23
C LEU A 143 3.11 7.43 11.03
N ALA A 144 2.19 7.96 11.82
CA ALA A 144 0.76 7.72 11.68
C ALA A 144 0.25 8.20 10.31
N ALA A 145 0.68 9.38 9.85
CA ALA A 145 0.34 9.90 8.52
C ALA A 145 0.84 8.99 7.39
N LEU A 146 2.08 8.48 7.51
CA LEU A 146 2.63 7.51 6.54
C LEU A 146 1.79 6.23 6.49
N LEU A 147 1.42 5.67 7.65
CA LEU A 147 0.59 4.46 7.73
C LEU A 147 -0.80 4.71 7.12
N ILE A 148 -1.39 5.87 7.36
CA ILE A 148 -2.68 6.26 6.77
C ILE A 148 -2.59 6.42 5.25
N CYS A 149 -1.50 6.99 4.73
CA CYS A 149 -1.26 7.06 3.28
C CYS A 149 -1.20 5.66 2.66
N VAL A 150 -0.43 4.73 3.26
CA VAL A 150 -0.37 3.33 2.79
C VAL A 150 -1.74 2.66 2.90
N GLY A 151 -2.45 2.89 4.00
CA GLY A 151 -3.82 2.40 4.19
C GLY A 151 -4.80 2.91 3.13
N ALA A 152 -4.67 4.17 2.72
CA ALA A 152 -5.46 4.76 1.65
C ALA A 152 -5.19 4.10 0.30
N ALA A 153 -3.90 3.86 -0.05
CA ALA A 153 -3.56 3.11 -1.26
C ALA A 153 -4.18 1.71 -1.27
N ASN A 154 -4.05 0.97 -0.16
CA ASN A 154 -4.62 -0.37 -0.04
C ASN A 154 -6.15 -0.40 -0.10
N ALA A 155 -6.81 0.62 0.44
CA ALA A 155 -8.28 0.70 0.43
C ALA A 155 -8.86 1.06 -0.95
N LEU A 156 -8.16 1.92 -1.71
CA LEU A 156 -8.60 2.43 -3.00
C LEU A 156 -8.15 1.56 -4.17
N ALA A 157 -6.95 0.96 -4.08
CA ALA A 157 -6.40 0.11 -5.13
C ALA A 157 -6.74 -1.37 -4.88
N SER A 158 -7.38 -2.02 -5.83
CA SER A 158 -7.58 -3.48 -5.80
C SER A 158 -6.24 -4.19 -6.00
N PRO A 159 -5.77 -5.04 -5.05
CA PRO A 159 -4.51 -5.76 -5.18
C PRO A 159 -4.45 -6.65 -6.43
N ALA A 160 -5.55 -7.35 -6.74
CA ALA A 160 -5.62 -8.23 -7.91
C ALA A 160 -5.51 -7.46 -9.24
N ARG A 161 -6.04 -6.24 -9.32
CA ARG A 161 -5.91 -5.38 -10.50
C ARG A 161 -4.50 -4.80 -10.63
N LEU A 162 -3.88 -4.43 -9.51
CA LEU A 162 -2.50 -3.96 -9.48
C LEU A 162 -1.54 -5.02 -10.04
N LEU A 163 -1.71 -6.28 -9.61
CA LEU A 163 -0.90 -7.40 -10.09
C LEU A 163 -1.07 -7.67 -11.61
N LYS A 164 -2.27 -7.44 -12.16
CA LYS A 164 -2.50 -7.53 -13.61
C LYS A 164 -1.77 -6.44 -14.40
N SER A 165 -1.45 -5.32 -13.79
CA SER A 165 -0.73 -4.21 -14.42
C SER A 165 0.79 -4.39 -14.42
N LEU A 166 1.32 -5.43 -13.78
CA LEU A 166 2.75 -5.72 -13.74
C LEU A 166 3.36 -5.89 -15.15
N PRO A 167 4.62 -5.47 -15.34
CA PRO A 167 5.35 -5.72 -16.57
C PRO A 167 5.36 -7.21 -16.92
N GLY A 168 5.34 -7.53 -18.23
CA GLY A 168 5.32 -8.92 -18.70
C GLY A 168 6.47 -9.79 -18.17
N ALA A 169 7.61 -9.20 -17.82
CA ALA A 169 8.73 -9.90 -17.20
C ALA A 169 8.41 -10.47 -15.80
N LEU A 170 7.49 -9.85 -15.07
CA LEU A 170 7.08 -10.26 -13.70
C LEU A 170 5.75 -11.02 -13.68
N TYR A 171 5.27 -11.44 -14.84
CA TYR A 171 3.95 -12.06 -14.93
C TYR A 171 3.83 -13.39 -14.18
N GLU A 172 4.80 -14.26 -14.31
CA GLU A 172 4.75 -15.57 -13.63
C GLU A 172 4.60 -15.37 -12.12
N ILE A 173 5.35 -14.41 -11.58
CA ILE A 173 5.21 -13.99 -10.18
C ILE A 173 3.83 -13.39 -9.93
N GLY A 174 3.36 -12.52 -10.83
CA GLY A 174 2.03 -11.92 -10.73
C GLY A 174 0.91 -12.95 -10.72
N VAL A 175 0.97 -13.97 -11.58
CA VAL A 175 0.02 -15.09 -11.60
C VAL A 175 0.10 -15.90 -10.31
N ALA A 176 1.29 -16.24 -9.85
CA ALA A 176 1.48 -16.99 -8.61
C ALA A 176 0.85 -16.22 -7.41
N VAL A 177 1.08 -14.90 -7.33
CA VAL A 177 0.51 -14.07 -6.26
C VAL A 177 -1.02 -13.95 -6.39
N VAL A 178 -1.56 -13.79 -7.61
CA VAL A 178 -3.03 -13.78 -7.81
C VAL A 178 -3.65 -15.11 -7.38
N VAL A 179 -3.04 -16.24 -7.75
CA VAL A 179 -3.48 -17.56 -7.33
C VAL A 179 -3.43 -17.67 -5.80
N ALA A 180 -2.34 -17.26 -5.16
CA ALA A 180 -2.22 -17.28 -3.71
C ALA A 180 -3.30 -16.43 -3.03
N LEU A 181 -3.55 -15.20 -3.53
CA LEU A 181 -4.59 -14.31 -2.99
C LEU A 181 -6.00 -14.86 -3.15
N THR A 182 -6.27 -15.63 -4.21
CA THR A 182 -7.58 -16.30 -4.39
C THR A 182 -7.70 -17.56 -3.55
N PHE A 183 -6.59 -18.24 -3.27
CA PHE A 183 -6.57 -19.46 -2.44
C PHE A 183 -6.79 -19.17 -0.95
N ALA A 184 -6.25 -18.08 -0.43
CA ALA A 184 -6.34 -17.76 0.99
C ALA A 184 -7.78 -17.69 1.54
N PRO A 185 -8.76 -17.02 0.90
CA PRO A 185 -10.15 -17.04 1.34
C PRO A 185 -10.77 -18.45 1.32
N HIS A 186 -10.41 -19.28 0.33
CA HIS A 186 -10.90 -20.66 0.26
C HIS A 186 -10.37 -21.50 1.43
N LEU A 187 -9.08 -21.38 1.76
CA LEU A 187 -8.51 -22.07 2.91
C LEU A 187 -9.19 -21.67 4.23
N ILE A 188 -9.46 -20.37 4.41
CA ILE A 188 -10.18 -19.87 5.59
C ILE A 188 -11.59 -20.47 5.65
N ALA A 189 -12.30 -20.51 4.53
CA ALA A 189 -13.64 -21.09 4.47
C ALA A 189 -13.62 -22.60 4.79
N ASP A 190 -12.63 -23.33 4.30
CA ASP A 190 -12.47 -24.77 4.56
C ASP A 190 -12.18 -25.04 6.04
N VAL A 191 -11.28 -24.26 6.65
CA VAL A 191 -11.02 -24.31 8.09
C VAL A 191 -12.31 -24.07 8.89
N GLN A 192 -13.09 -23.05 8.51
CA GLN A 192 -14.34 -22.72 9.19
C GLN A 192 -15.38 -23.85 9.06
N ARG A 193 -15.54 -24.40 7.84
CA ARG A 193 -16.45 -25.54 7.58
C ARG A 193 -16.05 -26.77 8.40
N LEU A 194 -14.77 -27.10 8.40
CA LEU A 194 -14.28 -28.27 9.11
C LEU A 194 -14.44 -28.12 10.64
N ARG A 195 -14.15 -26.92 11.17
CA ARG A 195 -14.38 -26.60 12.58
C ARG A 195 -15.87 -26.70 12.94
N ALA A 196 -16.76 -26.17 12.10
CA ALA A 196 -18.20 -26.27 12.32
C ALA A 196 -18.66 -27.74 12.32
N ALA A 197 -18.23 -28.54 11.36
CA ALA A 197 -18.56 -29.97 11.28
C ALA A 197 -18.07 -30.76 12.51
N ARG A 198 -16.88 -30.43 13.03
CA ARG A 198 -16.33 -31.06 14.25
C ARG A 198 -17.09 -30.67 15.50
N ARG A 199 -17.50 -29.42 15.62
CA ARG A 199 -18.36 -28.95 16.73
C ARG A 199 -19.68 -29.71 16.76
N LEU A 200 -20.32 -29.89 15.61
CA LEU A 200 -21.56 -30.68 15.49
C LEU A 200 -21.38 -32.14 15.89
N ARG A 201 -20.18 -32.70 15.76
CA ARG A 201 -19.83 -34.06 16.18
C ARG A 201 -19.33 -34.15 17.63
N GLY A 202 -19.50 -33.08 18.44
CA GLY A 202 -19.09 -33.04 19.83
C GLY A 202 -17.58 -33.06 20.09
N ARG A 203 -16.75 -32.77 19.06
CA ARG A 203 -15.28 -32.75 19.17
C ARG A 203 -14.77 -31.32 19.14
N PRO A 204 -14.63 -30.62 20.28
CA PRO A 204 -14.12 -29.26 20.30
C PRO A 204 -12.64 -29.20 19.95
N ASP A 205 -12.27 -28.19 19.17
CA ASP A 205 -10.88 -27.92 18.77
C ASP A 205 -10.15 -27.25 19.93
N ARG A 206 -9.47 -28.04 20.77
CA ARG A 206 -8.64 -27.55 21.87
C ARG A 206 -7.19 -27.95 21.66
N GLY A 207 -6.29 -26.96 21.84
CA GLY A 207 -4.85 -27.14 21.79
C GLY A 207 -4.27 -27.48 20.42
N VAL A 208 -2.97 -27.79 20.38
CA VAL A 208 -2.19 -28.08 19.15
C VAL A 208 -2.73 -29.29 18.41
N ARG A 209 -3.22 -30.33 19.11
CA ARG A 209 -3.82 -31.52 18.49
C ARG A 209 -5.08 -31.18 17.70
N GLY A 210 -5.94 -30.29 18.21
CA GLY A 210 -7.11 -29.80 17.49
C GLY A 210 -6.72 -29.03 16.22
N LEU A 211 -5.66 -28.24 16.28
CA LEU A 211 -5.13 -27.51 15.13
C LEU A 211 -4.62 -28.46 14.05
N LEU A 212 -3.85 -29.50 14.39
CA LEU A 212 -3.33 -30.47 13.44
C LEU A 212 -4.46 -31.29 12.79
N GLN A 213 -5.47 -31.69 13.58
CA GLN A 213 -6.61 -32.45 13.08
C GLN A 213 -7.52 -31.66 12.12
N VAL A 214 -7.50 -30.34 12.15
CA VAL A 214 -8.15 -29.46 11.18
C VAL A 214 -7.19 -29.13 10.03
N GLY A 215 -5.93 -28.90 10.33
CA GLY A 215 -4.92 -28.47 9.39
C GLY A 215 -4.61 -29.52 8.32
N LEU A 216 -4.43 -30.79 8.70
CA LEU A 216 -4.10 -31.86 7.77
C LEU A 216 -5.13 -32.03 6.65
N PRO A 217 -6.44 -32.21 6.92
CA PRO A 217 -7.44 -32.33 5.87
C PRO A 217 -7.58 -31.06 5.00
N VAL A 218 -7.37 -29.88 5.59
CA VAL A 218 -7.38 -28.62 4.82
C VAL A 218 -6.17 -28.55 3.89
N LEU A 219 -4.99 -28.98 4.33
CA LEU A 219 -3.79 -29.04 3.49
C LEU A 219 -3.94 -30.09 2.38
N GLU A 220 -4.48 -31.27 2.68
CA GLU A 220 -4.76 -32.29 1.69
C GLU A 220 -5.68 -31.77 0.58
N GLY A 221 -6.83 -31.17 0.94
CA GLY A 221 -7.73 -30.57 -0.03
C GLY A 221 -7.13 -29.37 -0.77
N ALA A 222 -6.20 -28.63 -0.15
CA ALA A 222 -5.47 -27.55 -0.80
C ALA A 222 -4.47 -28.09 -1.83
N LEU A 223 -3.75 -29.18 -1.53
CA LEU A 223 -2.83 -29.84 -2.44
C LEU A 223 -3.58 -30.41 -3.65
N GLU A 224 -4.68 -31.11 -3.42
CA GLU A 224 -5.50 -31.65 -4.50
C GLU A 224 -5.99 -30.55 -5.46
N ARG A 225 -6.50 -29.45 -4.92
CA ARG A 225 -6.90 -28.28 -5.72
C ARG A 225 -5.72 -27.64 -6.46
N SER A 226 -4.54 -27.57 -5.84
CA SER A 226 -3.36 -26.99 -6.49
C SER A 226 -2.90 -27.85 -7.69
N VAL A 227 -2.94 -29.15 -7.57
CA VAL A 227 -2.64 -30.09 -8.68
C VAL A 227 -3.67 -29.96 -9.79
N ALA A 228 -4.97 -29.92 -9.45
CA ALA A 228 -6.03 -29.72 -10.43
C ALA A 228 -5.91 -28.39 -11.16
N LEU A 229 -5.58 -27.30 -10.44
CA LEU A 229 -5.33 -25.99 -11.03
C LEU A 229 -4.10 -26.01 -11.95
N ALA A 230 -3.00 -26.64 -11.51
CA ALA A 230 -1.78 -26.76 -12.31
C ALA A 230 -2.06 -27.52 -13.62
N ALA A 231 -2.78 -28.64 -13.57
CA ALA A 231 -3.19 -29.40 -14.76
C ALA A 231 -4.08 -28.56 -15.70
N ALA A 232 -5.03 -27.79 -15.15
CA ALA A 232 -5.88 -26.90 -15.94
C ALA A 232 -5.09 -25.73 -16.57
N MET A 233 -4.06 -25.24 -15.90
CA MET A 233 -3.17 -24.20 -16.44
C MET A 233 -2.27 -24.77 -17.54
N ASP A 234 -1.71 -25.96 -17.35
CA ASP A 234 -0.87 -26.62 -18.36
C ASP A 234 -1.67 -26.93 -19.64
N ALA A 235 -2.89 -27.43 -19.49
CA ALA A 235 -3.81 -27.68 -20.62
C ALA A 235 -4.12 -26.38 -21.43
N ARG A 236 -4.04 -25.21 -20.81
CA ARG A 236 -4.19 -23.90 -21.45
C ARG A 236 -2.89 -23.32 -21.97
N GLY A 237 -1.77 -24.05 -21.85
CA GLY A 237 -0.45 -23.60 -22.31
C GLY A 237 0.23 -22.57 -21.43
N TYR A 238 -0.18 -22.45 -20.16
CA TYR A 238 0.54 -21.60 -19.20
C TYR A 238 1.94 -22.16 -18.93
N GLY A 239 2.94 -21.28 -18.79
CA GLY A 239 4.32 -21.70 -18.54
C GLY A 239 5.14 -21.98 -19.80
N ARG A 240 4.53 -22.01 -20.99
CA ARG A 240 5.28 -22.15 -22.24
C ARG A 240 6.05 -20.86 -22.54
N THR A 241 7.36 -20.93 -22.43
CA THR A 241 8.26 -19.84 -22.81
C THR A 241 8.66 -19.99 -24.27
N ALA A 242 8.55 -18.91 -25.05
CA ALA A 242 9.10 -18.90 -26.41
C ALA A 242 10.63 -19.02 -26.33
N ALA A 243 11.22 -19.80 -27.27
CA ALA A 243 12.66 -19.91 -27.40
C ALA A 243 13.26 -18.52 -27.73
N VAL A 244 13.96 -17.94 -26.76
CA VAL A 244 14.56 -16.62 -26.89
C VAL A 244 16.04 -16.77 -27.22
N PRO A 245 16.59 -16.08 -28.24
CA PRO A 245 18.01 -16.12 -28.55
C PRO A 245 18.88 -15.78 -27.31
N ALA A 246 19.95 -16.54 -27.11
CA ALA A 246 20.82 -16.40 -25.94
C ALA A 246 21.37 -14.97 -25.74
N ARG A 247 21.65 -14.26 -26.84
CA ARG A 247 22.11 -12.85 -26.81
C ARG A 247 21.07 -11.95 -26.15
N VAL A 248 19.81 -12.08 -26.56
CA VAL A 248 18.71 -11.25 -26.04
C VAL A 248 18.42 -11.57 -24.57
N ARG A 249 18.56 -12.84 -24.16
CA ARG A 249 18.46 -13.21 -22.74
C ARG A 249 19.57 -12.59 -21.90
N ARG A 250 20.84 -12.66 -22.38
CA ARG A 250 21.99 -12.06 -21.68
C ARG A 250 21.86 -10.56 -21.55
N THR A 251 21.46 -9.84 -22.59
CA THR A 251 21.30 -8.38 -22.53
C THR A 251 20.22 -7.95 -21.56
N THR A 252 19.10 -8.68 -21.47
CA THR A 252 18.04 -8.36 -20.51
C THR A 252 18.49 -8.62 -19.09
N THR A 253 19.14 -9.76 -18.86
CA THR A 253 19.67 -10.10 -17.54
C THR A 253 20.74 -9.08 -17.12
N ALA A 254 21.64 -8.70 -18.00
CA ALA A 254 22.66 -7.69 -17.73
C ALA A 254 22.04 -6.32 -17.41
N LEU A 255 21.01 -5.89 -18.18
CA LEU A 255 20.31 -4.63 -17.90
C LEU A 255 19.52 -4.65 -16.59
N THR A 256 18.86 -5.76 -16.27
CA THR A 256 18.11 -5.85 -15.01
C THR A 256 19.03 -5.94 -13.81
N LEU A 257 20.05 -6.80 -13.84
CA LEU A 257 21.00 -6.95 -12.74
C LEU A 257 21.89 -5.71 -12.59
N GLY A 258 22.44 -5.19 -13.70
CA GLY A 258 23.22 -3.96 -13.70
C GLY A 258 22.40 -2.76 -13.25
N GLY A 259 21.15 -2.67 -13.67
CA GLY A 259 20.22 -1.65 -13.20
C GLY A 259 19.95 -1.75 -11.69
N LEU A 260 19.73 -2.96 -11.16
CA LEU A 260 19.51 -3.18 -9.74
C LEU A 260 20.77 -2.83 -8.92
N LEU A 261 21.93 -3.25 -9.38
CA LEU A 261 23.22 -2.87 -8.75
C LEU A 261 23.43 -1.36 -8.80
N GLY A 262 23.09 -0.70 -9.92
CA GLY A 262 23.12 0.76 -10.04
C GLY A 262 22.18 1.46 -9.04
N VAL A 263 20.98 0.93 -8.82
CA VAL A 263 20.06 1.45 -7.80
C VAL A 263 20.66 1.29 -6.40
N CYS A 264 21.22 0.12 -6.07
CA CYS A 264 21.87 -0.11 -4.77
C CYS A 264 23.06 0.84 -4.57
N ALA A 265 23.95 0.93 -5.57
CA ALA A 265 25.11 1.80 -5.51
C ALA A 265 24.74 3.28 -5.43
N GLY A 266 23.74 3.70 -6.22
CA GLY A 266 23.23 5.09 -6.18
C GLY A 266 22.58 5.45 -4.86
N THR A 267 21.80 4.52 -4.27
CA THR A 267 21.21 4.71 -2.94
C THR A 267 22.30 4.80 -1.87
N TYR A 268 23.28 3.91 -1.92
CA TYR A 268 24.42 3.97 -1.02
C TYR A 268 25.19 5.29 -1.15
N GLY A 269 25.46 5.73 -2.39
CA GLY A 269 26.13 7.02 -2.63
C GLY A 269 25.35 8.22 -2.08
N LEU A 270 24.00 8.20 -2.11
CA LEU A 270 23.18 9.25 -1.50
C LEU A 270 23.21 9.24 0.03
N LEU A 271 23.50 8.11 0.66
CA LEU A 271 23.56 7.97 2.10
C LEU A 271 24.93 8.35 2.67
N THR A 272 26.00 8.31 1.85
CA THR A 272 27.34 8.71 2.24
C THR A 272 27.54 10.21 2.03
N ALA A 273 28.22 10.87 2.98
CA ALA A 273 28.43 12.33 2.94
C ALA A 273 29.22 12.80 1.70
N GLU A 274 30.09 11.96 1.14
CA GLU A 274 30.92 12.26 -0.04
C GLU A 274 30.25 11.92 -1.37
N GLY A 275 29.20 11.07 -1.35
CA GLY A 275 28.56 10.53 -2.57
C GLY A 275 27.43 11.39 -3.16
N GLY A 276 27.12 12.55 -2.56
CA GLY A 276 25.95 13.37 -2.98
C GLY A 276 25.96 13.82 -4.44
N THR A 277 27.13 14.01 -5.04
CA THR A 277 27.28 14.42 -6.45
C THR A 277 27.08 13.27 -7.44
N TYR A 278 27.50 12.05 -7.09
CA TYR A 278 27.43 10.87 -7.95
C TYR A 278 26.25 9.96 -7.65
N GLY A 279 25.73 9.99 -6.43
CA GLY A 279 24.66 9.11 -5.96
C GLY A 279 23.39 9.23 -6.79
N LEU A 280 22.92 10.44 -7.05
CA LEU A 280 21.69 10.69 -7.79
C LEU A 280 21.78 10.29 -9.27
N PRO A 281 22.82 10.64 -10.06
CA PRO A 281 22.92 10.20 -11.45
C PRO A 281 23.09 8.68 -11.58
N VAL A 282 23.82 8.02 -10.66
CA VAL A 282 23.96 6.56 -10.66
C VAL A 282 22.61 5.89 -10.33
N LEU A 283 21.86 6.41 -9.37
CA LEU A 283 20.53 5.92 -9.04
C LEU A 283 19.57 6.05 -10.22
N VAL A 284 19.52 7.20 -10.87
CA VAL A 284 18.65 7.43 -12.04
C VAL A 284 19.04 6.51 -13.19
N ALA A 285 20.34 6.38 -13.49
CA ALA A 285 20.83 5.47 -14.52
C ALA A 285 20.48 4.01 -14.20
N GLY A 286 20.62 3.60 -12.94
CA GLY A 286 20.23 2.27 -12.46
C GLY A 286 18.75 1.99 -12.64
N VAL A 287 17.88 2.93 -12.24
CA VAL A 287 16.42 2.83 -12.43
C VAL A 287 16.06 2.73 -13.92
N VAL A 288 16.65 3.57 -14.77
CA VAL A 288 16.38 3.55 -16.22
C VAL A 288 16.84 2.22 -16.83
N ALA A 289 18.02 1.72 -16.48
CA ALA A 289 18.52 0.42 -16.94
C ALA A 289 17.63 -0.75 -16.48
N ALA A 290 17.21 -0.76 -15.21
CA ALA A 290 16.30 -1.77 -14.67
C ALA A 290 14.95 -1.76 -15.40
N LEU A 291 14.35 -0.59 -15.60
CA LEU A 291 13.09 -0.43 -16.33
C LEU A 291 13.20 -0.84 -17.79
N ALA A 292 14.32 -0.49 -18.46
CA ALA A 292 14.61 -0.93 -19.83
C ALA A 292 14.72 -2.46 -19.90
N GLY A 293 15.45 -3.08 -18.97
CA GLY A 293 15.55 -4.53 -18.85
C GLY A 293 14.20 -5.21 -18.65
N LEU A 294 13.37 -4.69 -17.77
CA LEU A 294 12.00 -5.19 -17.52
C LEU A 294 11.10 -5.04 -18.75
N ARG A 295 11.17 -3.92 -19.46
CA ARG A 295 10.40 -3.69 -20.70
C ARG A 295 10.83 -4.63 -21.83
N LEU A 296 12.15 -4.79 -22.03
CA LEU A 296 12.69 -5.73 -22.99
C LEU A 296 12.32 -7.20 -22.65
N GLY A 297 12.36 -7.56 -21.37
CA GLY A 297 11.92 -8.85 -20.88
C GLY A 297 10.43 -9.11 -21.13
N GLY A 298 9.60 -8.10 -20.92
CA GLY A 298 8.15 -8.21 -21.11
C GLY A 298 7.67 -8.34 -22.56
N ARG A 299 8.44 -7.86 -23.54
CA ARG A 299 8.11 -7.99 -24.98
C ARG A 299 8.22 -9.42 -25.52
N ARG A 300 8.79 -10.33 -24.75
CA ARG A 300 9.13 -11.70 -25.18
C ARG A 300 8.06 -12.73 -24.92
N THR A 301 7.11 -12.41 -24.09
CA THR A 301 5.97 -13.30 -23.84
C THR A 301 4.86 -12.93 -24.81
N PRO A 302 4.57 -13.76 -25.86
CA PRO A 302 3.44 -13.49 -26.74
C PRO A 302 2.16 -13.64 -25.95
N ARG A 303 1.50 -12.51 -25.68
CA ARG A 303 0.30 -12.47 -24.87
C ARG A 303 -0.78 -11.68 -25.55
N THR A 304 -1.92 -12.26 -25.61
CA THR A 304 -3.16 -11.54 -25.79
C THR A 304 -3.56 -10.92 -24.46
N ARG A 305 -3.45 -9.59 -24.35
CA ARG A 305 -4.00 -8.86 -23.21
C ARG A 305 -5.51 -8.75 -23.38
N TYR A 306 -6.23 -9.58 -22.67
CA TYR A 306 -7.68 -9.42 -22.60
C TYR A 306 -8.01 -8.20 -21.74
N ARG A 307 -8.58 -7.14 -22.35
CA ARG A 307 -8.94 -5.85 -21.73
C ARG A 307 -7.78 -5.19 -20.96
N PRO A 308 -6.80 -4.59 -21.65
CA PRO A 308 -5.82 -3.75 -20.98
C PRO A 308 -6.53 -2.58 -20.32
N GLU A 309 -6.21 -2.30 -19.05
CA GLU A 309 -6.69 -1.09 -18.38
C GLU A 309 -5.84 0.09 -18.89
N PRO A 310 -6.42 1.02 -19.70
CA PRO A 310 -5.65 2.15 -20.20
C PRO A 310 -5.35 3.13 -19.07
N TRP A 311 -4.17 3.69 -19.11
CA TRP A 311 -3.79 4.81 -18.25
C TRP A 311 -4.46 6.08 -18.78
N GLY A 312 -5.70 6.32 -18.33
CA GLY A 312 -6.52 7.45 -18.79
C GLY A 312 -6.10 8.79 -18.19
N VAL A 313 -6.67 9.89 -18.72
CA VAL A 313 -6.41 11.25 -18.21
C VAL A 313 -6.69 11.39 -16.72
N HIS A 314 -7.76 10.80 -16.21
CA HIS A 314 -8.08 10.81 -14.78
C HIS A 314 -6.98 10.14 -13.93
N ALA A 315 -6.37 9.06 -14.43
CA ALA A 315 -5.25 8.39 -13.74
C ALA A 315 -4.01 9.31 -13.64
N TRP A 316 -3.72 10.06 -14.71
CA TRP A 316 -2.64 11.05 -14.70
C TRP A 316 -2.92 12.23 -13.76
N LEU A 317 -4.18 12.71 -13.72
CA LEU A 317 -4.57 13.79 -12.81
C LEU A 317 -4.47 13.36 -11.35
N VAL A 318 -4.89 12.13 -11.02
CA VAL A 318 -4.77 11.59 -9.66
C VAL A 318 -3.31 11.39 -9.26
N ALA A 319 -2.52 10.74 -10.10
CA ALA A 319 -1.08 10.56 -9.83
C ALA A 319 -0.36 11.91 -9.77
N GLY A 320 -0.71 12.83 -10.67
CA GLY A 320 -0.15 14.18 -10.75
C GLY A 320 -0.46 15.03 -9.51
N SER A 321 -1.66 14.91 -8.94
CA SER A 321 -2.02 15.62 -7.70
C SER A 321 -1.13 15.18 -6.52
N GLY A 322 -0.90 13.87 -6.36
CA GLY A 322 0.01 13.36 -5.34
C GLY A 322 1.46 13.80 -5.54
N ALA A 323 1.94 13.73 -6.79
CA ALA A 323 3.28 14.19 -7.14
C ALA A 323 3.45 15.71 -6.94
N ALA A 324 2.42 16.50 -7.25
CA ALA A 324 2.42 17.93 -7.02
C ALA A 324 2.51 18.29 -5.51
N VAL A 325 1.74 17.60 -4.67
CA VAL A 325 1.82 17.77 -3.20
C VAL A 325 3.23 17.43 -2.71
N ALA A 326 3.82 16.31 -3.17
CA ALA A 326 5.19 15.94 -2.80
C ALA A 326 6.20 16.99 -3.22
N ALA A 327 6.13 17.46 -4.48
CA ALA A 327 7.05 18.48 -5.00
C ALA A 327 6.91 19.82 -4.28
N LEU A 328 5.68 20.27 -4.04
CA LEU A 328 5.42 21.54 -3.35
C LEU A 328 5.89 21.52 -1.89
N LEU A 329 5.67 20.40 -1.16
CA LEU A 329 6.20 20.27 0.20
C LEU A 329 7.72 20.11 0.23
N ALA A 330 8.30 19.41 -0.76
CA ALA A 330 9.76 19.37 -0.91
C ALA A 330 10.34 20.76 -1.15
N LEU A 331 9.71 21.55 -2.02
CA LEU A 331 10.10 22.94 -2.24
C LEU A 331 9.94 23.80 -0.97
N ALA A 332 8.84 23.58 -0.23
CA ALA A 332 8.61 24.24 1.06
C ALA A 332 9.71 23.92 2.06
N SER A 333 10.14 22.67 2.11
CA SER A 333 11.18 22.24 3.06
C SER A 333 12.55 22.88 2.81
N VAL A 334 12.78 23.36 1.58
CA VAL A 334 14.01 24.10 1.21
C VAL A 334 13.85 25.59 1.45
N ARG A 335 12.66 26.16 1.17
CA ARG A 335 12.42 27.62 1.30
C ARG A 335 12.17 28.08 2.73
N ASP A 336 11.41 27.29 3.47
CA ASP A 336 11.02 27.62 4.83
C ASP A 336 11.00 26.36 5.71
N PRO A 337 12.19 25.86 6.10
CA PRO A 337 12.31 24.65 6.89
C PRO A 337 11.69 24.78 8.28
N GLN A 338 11.67 26.00 8.86
CA GLN A 338 11.14 26.24 10.20
C GLN A 338 9.61 26.11 10.26
N ALA A 339 8.91 26.55 9.23
CA ALA A 339 7.46 26.40 9.14
C ALA A 339 7.00 24.93 9.04
N LEU A 340 7.83 24.09 8.39
CA LEU A 340 7.53 22.67 8.26
C LEU A 340 8.02 21.82 9.45
N ARG A 341 9.00 22.31 10.18
CA ARG A 341 9.60 21.62 11.34
C ARG A 341 9.61 22.56 12.53
N PRO A 342 8.46 22.78 13.18
CA PRO A 342 8.37 23.67 14.33
C PRO A 342 9.34 23.18 15.42
N GLY A 343 10.12 24.11 15.96
CA GLY A 343 10.99 23.85 17.10
C GLY A 343 10.17 23.48 18.33
N VAL A 344 10.67 22.57 19.13
CA VAL A 344 10.02 22.13 20.36
C VAL A 344 10.69 22.80 21.57
N VAL A 345 11.89 23.32 21.40
CA VAL A 345 12.65 24.07 22.40
C VAL A 345 13.09 25.40 21.77
N PRO A 346 12.62 26.57 22.24
CA PRO A 346 11.54 26.76 23.24
C PRO A 346 10.17 26.34 22.71
N LEU A 347 9.22 26.06 23.62
CA LEU A 347 7.83 25.71 23.26
C LEU A 347 7.17 26.87 22.52
N VAL A 348 7.03 26.73 21.21
CA VAL A 348 6.29 27.67 20.36
C VAL A 348 5.11 26.93 19.75
N ALA A 349 3.94 27.58 19.80
CA ALA A 349 2.74 27.01 19.17
C ALA A 349 2.96 26.82 17.65
N PRO A 350 2.67 25.65 17.08
CA PRO A 350 2.84 25.42 15.65
C PRO A 350 1.89 26.31 14.86
N THR A 351 2.43 27.06 13.91
CA THR A 351 1.65 27.87 12.97
C THR A 351 1.33 27.07 11.73
N LEU A 352 0.16 27.31 11.14
CA LEU A 352 -0.21 26.67 9.88
C LEU A 352 0.32 27.54 8.72
N PRO A 353 1.34 27.08 7.98
CA PRO A 353 1.83 27.84 6.83
C PRO A 353 0.81 27.71 5.68
N LEU A 354 0.25 28.87 5.26
CA LEU A 354 -0.91 28.90 4.35
C LEU A 354 -0.63 28.27 2.98
N TRP A 355 0.53 28.57 2.37
CA TRP A 355 0.83 28.01 1.06
C TRP A 355 1.15 26.50 1.05
N PRO A 356 1.88 25.91 2.03
CA PRO A 356 1.98 24.46 2.16
C PRO A 356 0.64 23.81 2.48
N ALA A 357 -0.21 24.46 3.28
CA ALA A 357 -1.57 23.96 3.54
C ALA A 357 -2.42 23.93 2.26
N ALA A 358 -2.36 24.98 1.44
CA ALA A 358 -3.02 24.98 0.12
C ALA A 358 -2.48 23.89 -0.80
N ALA A 359 -1.17 23.63 -0.76
CA ALA A 359 -0.57 22.53 -1.51
C ALA A 359 -1.12 21.16 -1.05
N VAL A 360 -1.30 20.95 0.26
CA VAL A 360 -1.88 19.72 0.79
C VAL A 360 -3.34 19.54 0.34
N LEU A 361 -4.11 20.61 0.19
CA LEU A 361 -5.50 20.54 -0.30
C LEU A 361 -5.59 19.98 -1.74
N LEU A 362 -4.54 20.10 -2.57
CA LEU A 362 -4.50 19.42 -3.86
C LEU A 362 -4.62 17.90 -3.74
N ALA A 363 -4.30 17.34 -2.58
CA ALA A 363 -4.50 15.92 -2.30
C ALA A 363 -5.97 15.48 -2.36
N THR A 364 -6.92 16.40 -2.16
CA THR A 364 -8.36 16.12 -2.21
C THR A 364 -8.92 16.11 -3.64
N LEU A 365 -8.15 16.55 -4.61
CA LEU A 365 -8.54 16.67 -6.02
C LEU A 365 -9.13 15.38 -6.61
N PRO A 366 -8.63 14.16 -6.29
CA PRO A 366 -9.24 12.92 -6.73
C PRO A 366 -10.70 12.75 -6.31
N ALA A 367 -11.11 13.30 -5.17
CA ALA A 367 -12.49 13.22 -4.69
C ALA A 367 -13.51 13.90 -5.60
N PHE A 368 -13.06 14.86 -6.41
CA PHE A 368 -13.90 15.65 -7.32
C PHE A 368 -13.79 15.17 -8.78
N ILE A 369 -12.63 14.64 -9.18
CA ILE A 369 -12.35 14.26 -10.56
C ILE A 369 -12.81 12.84 -10.86
N VAL A 370 -12.71 11.93 -9.88
CA VAL A 370 -13.04 10.52 -10.09
C VAL A 370 -14.55 10.33 -9.90
N PRO A 371 -15.28 9.79 -10.89
CA PRO A 371 -16.71 9.51 -10.74
C PRO A 371 -16.93 8.49 -9.61
N LYS A 372 -17.87 8.77 -8.72
CA LYS A 372 -18.26 7.84 -7.64
C LYS A 372 -18.82 6.55 -8.24
N GLU A 373 -18.39 5.41 -7.71
CA GLU A 373 -19.06 4.15 -8.01
C GLU A 373 -20.46 4.18 -7.39
N PRO A 374 -21.53 3.88 -8.15
CA PRO A 374 -22.83 3.71 -7.55
C PRO A 374 -22.77 2.53 -6.58
N SER A 375 -23.20 2.78 -5.35
CA SER A 375 -23.34 1.81 -4.26
C SER A 375 -24.29 0.66 -4.64
#